data_d75c5f200de43598fd9e7c21dbc2ea6f
#
_entry.id   d75c5f200de43598fd9e7c21dbc2ea6f
#
_cell.length_a   1.000
_cell.length_b   1.000
_cell.length_c   1.000
_cell.angle_alpha   90.00
_cell.angle_beta   90.00
_cell.angle_gamma   90.00
#
_symmetry.space_group_name_H-M   'P 1'
#
loop_
_entity.id
_entity.type
_entity.pdbx_description
1 polymer ?
#
loop_
_entity_poly.entity_id
_entity_poly.type
_entity_poly.pdbx_seq_one_letter_code
_entity_poly.pdbx_strand_id
1 'polypeptide(L)' 'MVVDLFLVYSFIRRLVTPFDQWEAYKLDIIDKDGNILIKRKDFVKKAQRDAFGIFDKLILNIKKLLAKLPGGATRL' A
#
# COMPACT_ATOMS: atom_id res chain seq x y z
N MET A 1 12.63 17.93 16.22
CA MET A 1 12.25 17.09 15.07
C MET A 1 10.95 17.60 14.48
N VAL A 2 10.94 17.83 13.18
CA VAL A 2 9.74 18.28 12.49
C VAL A 2 8.98 17.06 11.98
N VAL A 3 7.71 16.97 12.34
CA VAL A 3 6.83 15.90 11.85
C VAL A 3 6.13 16.41 10.60
N ASP A 4 6.27 15.68 9.50
CA ASP A 4 5.55 16.00 8.27
C ASP A 4 4.13 15.46 8.40
N LEU A 5 3.19 16.34 8.70
CA LEU A 5 1.80 15.96 8.90
C LEU A 5 1.18 15.40 7.64
N PHE A 6 1.61 15.87 6.47
CA PHE A 6 1.12 15.32 5.20
C PHE A 6 1.56 13.87 5.04
N LEU A 7 2.79 13.55 5.41
CA LEU A 7 3.30 12.19 5.34
C LEU A 7 2.54 11.26 6.29
N VAL A 8 2.29 11.72 7.51
CA VAL A 8 1.52 10.96 8.51
C VAL A 8 0.09 10.72 8.00
N TYR A 9 -0.55 11.75 7.47
CA TYR A 9 -1.89 11.63 6.91
C TYR A 9 -1.92 10.61 5.76
N SER A 10 -0.95 10.70 4.86
CA SER A 10 -0.87 9.79 3.72
C SER A 10 -0.68 8.34 4.16
N PHE A 11 0.13 8.14 5.20
CA PHE A 11 0.36 6.81 5.77
C PHE A 11 -0.95 6.22 6.30
N ILE A 12 -1.64 6.98 7.15
CA ILE A 12 -2.88 6.53 7.78
C ILE A 12 -3.95 6.28 6.72
N ARG A 13 -4.07 7.19 5.76
CA ARG A 13 -5.06 7.04 4.70
C ARG A 13 -4.86 5.75 3.92
N ARG A 14 -3.63 5.43 3.54
CA ARG A 14 -3.35 4.19 2.82
C ARG A 14 -3.61 2.97 3.68
N LEU A 15 -3.26 3.07 4.96
CA LEU A 15 -3.44 1.95 5.89
C LEU A 15 -4.91 1.55 6.03
N VAL A 16 -5.82 2.53 6.06
CA VAL A 16 -7.25 2.27 6.22
C VAL A 16 -7.98 2.08 4.89
N THR A 17 -7.34 2.37 3.77
CA THR A 17 -7.96 2.22 2.45
C THR A 17 -7.83 0.77 1.99
N PRO A 18 -8.93 0.12 1.59
CA PRO A 18 -8.85 -1.25 1.06
C PRO A 18 -7.92 -1.32 -0.15
N PHE A 19 -7.24 -2.45 -0.32
CA PHE A 19 -6.29 -2.62 -1.42
C PHE A 19 -6.92 -2.39 -2.79
N ASP A 20 -8.18 -2.76 -2.97
CA ASP A 20 -8.88 -2.58 -4.26
C ASP A 20 -9.18 -1.11 -4.57
N GLN A 21 -8.92 -0.21 -3.64
CA GLN A 21 -9.04 1.23 -3.86
C GLN A 21 -7.69 1.90 -4.07
N TRP A 22 -6.60 1.14 -3.99
CA TRP A 22 -5.26 1.68 -4.22
C TRP A 22 -5.02 1.88 -5.71
N GLU A 23 -4.24 2.89 -6.05
CA GLU A 23 -3.83 3.11 -7.43
C GLU A 23 -3.04 1.92 -7.98
N ALA A 24 -2.24 1.29 -7.14
CA ALA A 24 -1.49 0.09 -7.52
C ALA A 24 -2.41 -1.06 -7.97
N TYR A 25 -3.58 -1.18 -7.35
CA TYR A 25 -4.57 -2.16 -7.77
C TYR A 25 -5.12 -1.85 -9.16
N LYS A 26 -5.38 -0.57 -9.41
CA LYS A 26 -5.92 -0.13 -10.71
C LYS A 26 -4.94 -0.36 -11.85
N LEU A 27 -3.65 -0.41 -11.55
CA LEU A 27 -2.60 -0.67 -12.53
C LEU A 27 -2.15 -2.14 -12.55
N ASP A 28 -2.88 -3.01 -11.87
CA ASP A 28 -2.60 -4.45 -11.80
C ASP A 28 -1.25 -4.77 -11.16
N ILE A 29 -0.74 -3.89 -10.31
CA ILE A 29 0.50 -4.12 -9.57
C ILE A 29 0.25 -5.03 -8.38
N ILE A 30 -0.91 -4.87 -7.74
CA ILE A 30 -1.34 -5.72 -6.62
C ILE A 30 -2.76 -6.23 -6.89
N ASP A 31 -3.13 -7.31 -6.21
CA ASP A 31 -4.50 -7.80 -6.25
C ASP A 31 -5.30 -7.24 -5.06
N LYS A 32 -6.57 -7.61 -4.96
CA LYS A 32 -7.46 -7.12 -3.89
C LYS A 32 -7.01 -7.52 -2.50
N ASP A 33 -6.17 -8.55 -2.39
CA ASP A 33 -5.67 -9.04 -1.10
C ASP A 33 -4.29 -8.49 -0.78
N GLY A 34 -3.75 -7.62 -1.65
CA GLY A 34 -2.45 -7.01 -1.45
C GLY A 34 -1.28 -7.88 -1.87
N ASN A 35 -1.51 -8.90 -2.68
CA ASN A 35 -0.44 -9.68 -3.25
C ASN A 35 0.19 -8.94 -4.42
N ILE A 36 1.52 -8.92 -4.48
CA ILE A 36 2.25 -8.20 -5.53
C ILE A 36 2.25 -9.03 -6.80
N LEU A 37 1.67 -8.48 -7.86
CA LEU A 37 1.59 -9.13 -9.17
C LEU A 37 2.74 -8.71 -10.08
N ILE A 38 3.21 -7.46 -9.96
CA ILE A 38 4.34 -6.92 -10.72
C ILE A 38 5.36 -6.38 -9.75
N LYS A 39 6.57 -6.93 -9.77
CA LYS A 39 7.63 -6.46 -8.89
C LYS A 39 8.16 -5.11 -9.36
N ARG A 40 8.62 -4.27 -8.42
CA ARG A 40 9.11 -2.94 -8.75
C ARG A 40 10.25 -2.95 -9.78
N LYS A 41 11.09 -3.98 -9.75
CA LYS A 41 12.18 -4.10 -10.73
C LYS A 41 11.67 -4.29 -12.16
N ASP A 42 10.43 -4.72 -12.31
CA ASP A 42 9.81 -4.99 -13.60
C ASP A 42 8.95 -3.84 -14.09
N PHE A 43 8.89 -2.73 -13.34
CA PHE A 43 8.12 -1.56 -13.75
C PHE A 43 8.75 -0.94 -15.00
N VAL A 44 7.91 -0.65 -16.00
CA VAL A 44 8.34 -0.02 -17.23
C VAL A 44 7.76 1.38 -17.40
N LYS A 45 6.70 1.71 -16.68
CA LYS A 45 6.01 3.00 -16.78
C LYS A 45 6.22 3.82 -15.52
N LYS A 46 6.35 5.14 -15.69
CA LYS A 46 6.45 6.04 -14.55
C LYS A 46 5.21 5.95 -13.66
N ALA A 47 4.03 5.76 -14.27
CA ALA A 47 2.78 5.63 -13.51
C ALA A 47 2.84 4.48 -12.51
N GLN A 48 3.51 3.39 -12.85
CA GLN A 48 3.68 2.25 -11.95
C GLN A 48 4.54 2.63 -10.74
N ARG A 49 5.64 3.36 -10.98
CA ARG A 49 6.53 3.81 -9.91
C ARG A 49 5.83 4.81 -8.99
N ASP A 50 5.03 5.70 -9.58
CA ASP A 50 4.30 6.71 -8.81
C ASP A 50 3.20 6.08 -7.98
N ALA A 51 2.55 5.03 -8.50
CA ALA A 51 1.47 4.35 -7.80
C ALA A 51 1.96 3.41 -6.70
N PHE A 52 3.16 2.88 -6.81
CA PHE A 52 3.66 1.88 -5.87
C PHE A 52 5.15 2.09 -5.60
N GLY A 53 5.46 3.09 -4.78
CA GLY A 53 6.83 3.37 -4.35
C GLY A 53 7.22 2.53 -3.14
N ILE A 54 8.42 2.79 -2.62
CA ILE A 54 8.93 2.09 -1.43
C ILE A 54 8.02 2.33 -0.23
N PHE A 55 7.52 3.55 -0.08
CA PHE A 55 6.61 3.91 1.01
C PHE A 55 5.31 3.10 0.94
N ASP A 56 4.76 2.96 -0.26
CA ASP A 56 3.53 2.18 -0.47
C ASP A 56 3.76 0.71 -0.17
N LYS A 57 4.91 0.18 -0.56
CA LYS A 57 5.26 -1.22 -0.27
C LYS A 57 5.38 -1.46 1.23
N LEU A 58 5.96 -0.51 1.96
CA LEU A 58 6.07 -0.59 3.41
C LEU A 58 4.68 -0.66 4.05
N ILE A 59 3.78 0.23 3.62
CA ILE A 59 2.40 0.26 4.13
C ILE A 59 1.66 -1.03 3.81
N LEU A 60 1.84 -1.54 2.61
CA LEU A 60 1.24 -2.81 2.19
C LEU A 60 1.67 -3.94 3.13
N ASN A 61 2.97 -4.02 3.43
CA ASN A 61 3.49 -5.06 4.33
C ASN A 61 2.94 -4.92 5.74
N ILE A 62 2.86 -3.69 6.25
CA ILE A 62 2.30 -3.43 7.57
C ILE A 62 0.83 -3.82 7.62
N LYS A 63 0.07 -3.44 6.59
CA LYS A 63 -1.36 -3.74 6.51
C LYS A 63 -1.59 -5.25 6.47
N LYS A 64 -0.79 -5.99 5.71
CA LYS A 64 -0.89 -7.45 5.67
C LYS A 64 -0.51 -8.09 7.00
N LEU A 65 0.49 -7.55 7.67
CA LEU A 65 0.91 -8.03 8.98
C LEU A 65 -0.21 -7.84 10.01
N LEU A 66 -0.83 -6.67 10.02
CA LEU A 66 -1.95 -6.38 10.91
C LEU A 66 -3.13 -7.32 10.67
N ALA A 67 -3.38 -7.68 9.42
CA ALA A 67 -4.46 -8.60 9.06
C ALA A 67 -4.26 -10.00 9.65
N LYS A 68 -3.04 -10.35 10.04
CA LYS A 68 -2.74 -11.66 10.65
C LYS A 68 -2.94 -11.66 12.16
N LEU A 69 -3.16 -10.50 12.77
CA LEU A 69 -3.36 -10.41 14.21
C LEU A 69 -4.77 -10.86 14.59
N PRO A 70 -4.91 -11.61 15.69
CA PRO A 70 -6.23 -12.09 16.11
C PRO A 70 -7.20 -10.94 16.38
N GLY A 71 -8.33 -10.98 15.70
CA GLY A 71 -9.46 -10.10 16.01
C GLY A 71 -9.33 -8.64 15.61
N GLY A 72 -8.22 -8.21 15.03
CA GLY A 72 -7.99 -6.78 14.93
C GLY A 72 -8.05 -6.20 13.55
N ALA A 73 -7.25 -6.72 12.65
CA ALA A 73 -6.85 -5.96 11.49
C ALA A 73 -7.78 -6.12 10.28
N THR A 74 -8.73 -7.01 10.33
CA THR A 74 -9.70 -7.18 9.25
C THR A 74 -10.58 -5.95 9.07
N ARG A 75 -10.54 -5.02 10.02
CA ARG A 75 -11.34 -3.80 9.99
C ARG A 75 -10.60 -2.60 9.38
N LEU A 76 -9.36 -2.79 9.03
CA LEU A 76 -8.59 -1.75 8.38
C LEU A 76 -8.90 -1.67 6.88
#